data_f404824df3d82548b1de0e733164082a
#
_entry.id   f404824df3d82548b1de0e733164082a
#
_cell.length_a   1.000
_cell.length_b   1.000
_cell.length_c   1.000
_cell.angle_alpha   90.00
_cell.angle_beta   90.00
_cell.angle_gamma   90.00
#
_symmetry.space_group_name_H-M   'P 1'
#
loop_
_entity.id
_entity.type
_entity.pdbx_description
1 polymer ?
#
loop_
_entity_poly.entity_id
_entity_poly.type
_entity_poly.pdbx_seq_one_letter_code
_entity_poly.pdbx_strand_id
1 'polypeptide(L)'
;MATRAYVEMQPESSATHAVHLSVARERQKSLMLRAWIVSGLFFMALPGTLLGFSNLMAISVHHGLSNLPAAWMEGHGHAQMFGWIGSFILGIGFYSQPARGRSAIGVPMACFALWTSGVAMRWFANIYGWDWRALLPLSAGCELLAVMLFLAASSKHRMPEAQPGQSAKRRMELWMVSVLLGTAGLTAAVIFNFIECVVLSVHGSTPSFPHSLDQKYLVLLGWGFLVPVVWGFSARWFHAFLAISKPDARLFRTALLLDVAGVLCGVSGWAKGATILFASGAIAVGFSLRLMQRPHGQAKVQGIHPSFPLFIRIAYGWLAVAGFMSVWAAFSDLHGGIWGASRHALTVGFAATMVFAIGPRILPHFAGLQRIFSRRLMFLGLLLLQTGCTLRVSSEPLAYEGYSSFAWKVLPVSGMFELGGVLVFALNVALTFMLGRSMFAGTDAGEHATAYSETR
;
A
#
# COMPACT_ATOMS: atom_id res chain seq x y z
N MET A 1 43.98 11.36 -58.81
CA MET A 1 43.59 10.12 -58.11
C MET A 1 43.25 10.47 -56.67
N ALA A 2 41.99 10.58 -56.34
CA ALA A 2 41.53 10.92 -54.99
C ALA A 2 41.02 9.63 -54.33
N THR A 3 41.79 9.09 -53.37
CA THR A 3 41.44 7.94 -52.54
C THR A 3 40.43 8.38 -51.51
N ARG A 4 39.14 8.07 -51.68
CA ARG A 4 38.12 8.20 -50.63
C ARG A 4 38.44 7.12 -49.57
N ALA A 5 38.86 7.58 -48.38
CA ALA A 5 38.88 6.73 -47.23
C ALA A 5 37.45 6.47 -46.76
N TYR A 6 36.95 5.25 -46.96
CA TYR A 6 35.75 4.74 -46.32
C TYR A 6 36.11 4.57 -44.83
N VAL A 7 35.54 5.44 -43.98
CA VAL A 7 35.52 5.20 -42.54
C VAL A 7 34.52 4.08 -42.31
N GLU A 8 34.96 2.85 -42.14
CA GLU A 8 34.16 1.76 -41.64
C GLU A 8 33.69 2.14 -40.24
N MET A 9 32.41 2.54 -40.10
CA MET A 9 31.79 2.56 -38.79
C MET A 9 31.78 1.16 -38.21
N GLN A 10 32.66 0.93 -37.23
CA GLN A 10 32.59 -0.32 -36.47
C GLN A 10 31.21 -0.43 -35.83
N PRO A 11 30.47 -1.55 -36.05
CA PRO A 11 29.23 -1.76 -35.36
C PRO A 11 29.51 -1.76 -33.85
N GLU A 12 28.78 -0.94 -33.09
CA GLU A 12 28.76 -1.00 -31.63
C GLU A 12 28.72 -2.46 -31.21
N SER A 13 29.60 -2.87 -30.29
CA SER A 13 29.63 -4.26 -29.89
C SER A 13 28.25 -4.66 -29.40
N SER A 14 27.74 -5.81 -29.76
CA SER A 14 26.44 -6.34 -29.39
C SER A 14 26.18 -6.25 -27.86
N ALA A 15 27.26 -6.26 -27.07
CA ALA A 15 27.26 -6.06 -25.64
C ALA A 15 26.88 -4.62 -25.21
N THR A 16 27.44 -3.60 -25.88
CA THR A 16 27.14 -2.18 -25.60
C THR A 16 25.68 -1.88 -25.92
N HIS A 17 25.17 -2.32 -27.07
CA HIS A 17 23.77 -2.18 -27.44
C HIS A 17 22.82 -2.87 -26.45
N ALA A 18 23.15 -4.06 -25.95
CA ALA A 18 22.36 -4.77 -24.95
C ALA A 18 22.32 -4.03 -23.60
N VAL A 19 23.41 -3.39 -23.19
CA VAL A 19 23.49 -2.55 -21.97
C VAL A 19 22.61 -1.32 -22.12
N HIS A 20 22.69 -0.59 -23.23
CA HIS A 20 21.83 0.58 -23.49
C HIS A 20 20.35 0.23 -23.48
N LEU A 21 19.94 -0.86 -24.09
CA LEU A 21 18.55 -1.33 -24.06
C LEU A 21 18.10 -1.70 -22.65
N SER A 22 18.98 -2.27 -21.81
CA SER A 22 18.64 -2.61 -20.43
C SER A 22 18.42 -1.36 -19.57
N VAL A 23 19.27 -0.34 -19.70
CA VAL A 23 19.17 0.95 -19.01
C VAL A 23 17.91 1.70 -19.43
N ALA A 24 17.62 1.78 -20.73
CA ALA A 24 16.42 2.42 -21.24
C ALA A 24 15.13 1.76 -20.70
N ARG A 25 15.08 0.43 -20.63
CA ARG A 25 13.96 -0.32 -20.06
C ARG A 25 13.79 -0.04 -18.56
N GLU A 26 14.87 -0.01 -17.81
CA GLU A 26 14.80 0.26 -16.38
C GLU A 26 14.36 1.70 -16.11
N ARG A 27 14.82 2.68 -16.89
CA ARG A 27 14.34 4.07 -16.85
C ARG A 27 12.84 4.17 -17.13
N GLN A 28 12.34 3.43 -18.13
CA GLN A 28 10.90 3.41 -18.44
C GLN A 28 10.07 2.83 -17.28
N LYS A 29 10.51 1.72 -16.67
CA LYS A 29 9.85 1.13 -15.48
C LYS A 29 9.84 2.09 -14.30
N SER A 30 10.94 2.80 -14.08
CA SER A 30 11.05 3.80 -13.03
C SER A 30 10.08 4.97 -13.25
N LEU A 31 9.91 5.46 -14.48
CA LEU A 31 8.95 6.51 -14.82
C LEU A 31 7.49 6.04 -14.63
N MET A 32 7.19 4.83 -15.08
CA MET A 32 5.88 4.20 -14.83
C MET A 32 5.59 4.13 -13.32
N LEU A 33 6.53 3.63 -12.52
CA LEU A 33 6.36 3.56 -11.07
C LEU A 33 6.12 4.93 -10.45
N ARG A 34 6.85 5.96 -10.89
CA ARG A 34 6.62 7.34 -10.41
C ARG A 34 5.18 7.79 -10.64
N ALA A 35 4.58 7.48 -11.80
CA ALA A 35 3.18 7.82 -12.08
C ALA A 35 2.23 7.16 -11.06
N TRP A 36 2.38 5.87 -10.79
CA TRP A 36 1.61 5.15 -9.79
C TRP A 36 1.77 5.74 -8.37
N ILE A 37 2.99 6.05 -7.97
CA ILE A 37 3.28 6.62 -6.65
C ILE A 37 2.71 8.05 -6.52
N VAL A 38 2.88 8.90 -7.52
CA VAL A 38 2.35 10.29 -7.51
C VAL A 38 0.83 10.28 -7.44
N SER A 39 0.17 9.44 -8.25
CA SER A 39 -1.29 9.25 -8.17
C SER A 39 -1.72 8.77 -6.77
N GLY A 40 -1.01 7.79 -6.21
CA GLY A 40 -1.28 7.32 -4.86
C GLY A 40 -1.11 8.39 -3.80
N LEU A 41 -0.07 9.23 -3.89
CA LEU A 41 0.14 10.37 -2.97
C LEU A 41 -0.99 11.40 -3.09
N PHE A 42 -1.47 11.67 -4.30
CA PHE A 42 -2.60 12.55 -4.53
C PHE A 42 -3.87 12.03 -3.84
N PHE A 43 -4.22 10.75 -4.09
CA PHE A 43 -5.39 10.13 -3.45
C PHE A 43 -5.25 10.04 -1.93
N MET A 44 -4.06 9.75 -1.41
CA MET A 44 -3.78 9.74 0.01
C MET A 44 -4.05 11.11 0.66
N ALA A 45 -3.53 12.18 0.06
CA ALA A 45 -3.55 13.51 0.68
C ALA A 45 -4.93 14.17 0.58
N LEU A 46 -5.48 14.30 -0.64
CA LEU A 46 -6.70 15.09 -0.88
C LEU A 46 -7.99 14.28 -0.72
N PRO A 47 -8.31 13.30 -1.59
CA PRO A 47 -9.53 12.52 -1.43
C PRO A 47 -9.55 11.68 -0.15
N GLY A 48 -8.38 11.25 0.30
CA GLY A 48 -8.23 10.43 1.50
C GLY A 48 -8.18 11.28 2.77
N THR A 49 -6.97 11.68 3.19
CA THR A 49 -6.76 12.23 4.54
C THR A 49 -7.45 13.56 4.77
N LEU A 50 -7.48 14.47 3.79
CA LEU A 50 -8.18 15.76 3.95
C LEU A 50 -9.69 15.56 4.09
N LEU A 51 -10.29 14.67 3.30
CA LEU A 51 -11.72 14.30 3.48
C LEU A 51 -11.95 13.64 4.83
N GLY A 52 -11.07 12.71 5.25
CA GLY A 52 -11.14 12.07 6.55
C GLY A 52 -11.07 13.06 7.71
N PHE A 53 -10.19 14.08 7.60
CA PHE A 53 -10.13 15.18 8.56
C PHE A 53 -11.42 16.00 8.57
N SER A 54 -11.99 16.33 7.41
CA SER A 54 -13.26 17.05 7.30
C SER A 54 -14.42 16.26 7.93
N ASN A 55 -14.49 14.94 7.67
CA ASN A 55 -15.46 14.04 8.29
C ASN A 55 -15.32 14.04 9.81
N LEU A 56 -14.08 14.00 10.30
CA LEU A 56 -13.79 13.98 11.73
C LEU A 56 -14.17 15.29 12.42
N MET A 57 -13.99 16.44 11.75
CA MET A 57 -14.47 17.74 12.23
C MET A 57 -15.99 17.74 12.38
N ALA A 58 -16.72 17.25 11.36
CA ALA A 58 -18.18 17.16 11.41
C ALA A 58 -18.66 16.24 12.54
N ILE A 59 -18.06 15.05 12.67
CA ILE A 59 -18.31 14.09 13.75
C ILE A 59 -18.09 14.74 15.12
N SER A 60 -16.98 15.45 15.29
CA SER A 60 -16.65 16.12 16.55
C SER A 60 -17.65 17.21 16.95
N VAL A 61 -18.07 18.04 15.99
CA VAL A 61 -19.04 19.12 16.22
C VAL A 61 -20.42 18.57 16.60
N HIS A 62 -20.84 17.49 15.95
CA HIS A 62 -22.16 16.90 16.16
C HIS A 62 -22.20 15.76 17.19
N HIS A 63 -21.05 15.43 17.78
CA HIS A 63 -20.87 14.35 18.75
C HIS A 63 -21.43 12.99 18.25
N GLY A 64 -21.22 12.67 16.97
CA GLY A 64 -21.65 11.39 16.39
C GLY A 64 -21.74 11.40 14.87
N LEU A 65 -22.20 10.28 14.32
CA LEU A 65 -22.25 10.01 12.87
C LEU A 65 -23.55 10.48 12.20
N SER A 66 -24.57 10.91 12.97
CA SER A 66 -25.93 11.15 12.47
C SER A 66 -26.03 12.18 11.34
N ASN A 67 -25.11 13.14 11.30
CA ASN A 67 -25.08 14.22 10.31
C ASN A 67 -24.04 14.02 9.20
N LEU A 68 -23.39 12.85 9.16
CA LEU A 68 -22.39 12.54 8.15
C LEU A 68 -22.92 11.47 7.18
N PRO A 69 -22.98 11.75 5.85
CA PRO A 69 -23.37 10.73 4.89
C PRO A 69 -22.39 9.54 4.94
N ALA A 70 -22.93 8.32 5.02
CA ALA A 70 -22.10 7.09 5.01
C ALA A 70 -21.23 7.02 3.76
N ALA A 71 -21.70 7.53 2.63
CA ALA A 71 -20.98 7.61 1.38
C ALA A 71 -19.66 8.42 1.49
N TRP A 72 -19.60 9.45 2.36
CA TRP A 72 -18.38 10.23 2.57
C TRP A 72 -17.32 9.43 3.33
N MET A 73 -17.74 8.62 4.30
CA MET A 73 -16.82 7.70 5.00
C MET A 73 -16.28 6.64 4.07
N GLU A 74 -17.14 6.06 3.22
CA GLU A 74 -16.72 5.10 2.20
C GLU A 74 -15.79 5.74 1.16
N GLY A 75 -16.10 6.95 0.68
CA GLY A 75 -15.26 7.69 -0.26
C GLY A 75 -13.86 7.96 0.29
N HIS A 76 -13.76 8.35 1.57
CA HIS A 76 -12.50 8.46 2.29
C HIS A 76 -11.75 7.12 2.35
N GLY A 77 -12.41 6.07 2.82
CA GLY A 77 -11.82 4.74 2.95
C GLY A 77 -11.36 4.16 1.62
N HIS A 78 -12.17 4.33 0.57
CA HIS A 78 -11.83 3.86 -0.78
C HIS A 78 -10.61 4.60 -1.36
N ALA A 79 -10.54 5.92 -1.20
CA ALA A 79 -9.38 6.70 -1.62
C ALA A 79 -8.09 6.28 -0.89
N GLN A 80 -8.18 5.92 0.39
CA GLN A 80 -7.04 5.42 1.16
C GLN A 80 -6.62 4.01 0.73
N MET A 81 -7.57 3.08 0.63
CA MET A 81 -7.25 1.67 0.38
C MET A 81 -6.92 1.41 -1.09
N PHE A 82 -7.71 1.93 -2.03
CA PHE A 82 -7.51 1.74 -3.46
C PHE A 82 -6.64 2.84 -4.05
N GLY A 83 -7.02 4.09 -3.82
CA GLY A 83 -6.32 5.23 -4.40
C GLY A 83 -4.86 5.30 -3.97
N TRP A 84 -4.56 5.08 -2.70
CA TRP A 84 -3.20 5.13 -2.17
C TRP A 84 -2.54 3.76 -2.12
N ILE A 85 -2.96 2.89 -1.17
CA ILE A 85 -2.28 1.62 -0.90
C ILE A 85 -2.30 0.72 -2.13
N GLY A 86 -3.45 0.60 -2.80
CA GLY A 86 -3.62 -0.18 -4.02
C GLY A 86 -2.71 0.31 -5.14
N SER A 87 -2.64 1.63 -5.37
CA SER A 87 -1.73 2.21 -6.37
C SER A 87 -0.26 1.90 -6.08
N PHE A 88 0.16 1.97 -4.81
CA PHE A 88 1.54 1.62 -4.42
C PHE A 88 1.83 0.14 -4.65
N ILE A 89 0.92 -0.75 -4.24
CA ILE A 89 1.10 -2.20 -4.37
C ILE A 89 1.11 -2.62 -5.85
N LEU A 90 0.16 -2.13 -6.67
CA LEU A 90 0.11 -2.45 -8.09
C LEU A 90 1.32 -1.87 -8.84
N GLY A 91 1.70 -0.62 -8.56
CA GLY A 91 2.86 0.03 -9.17
C GLY A 91 4.17 -0.70 -8.85
N ILE A 92 4.41 -1.04 -7.58
CA ILE A 92 5.57 -1.82 -7.16
C ILE A 92 5.51 -3.25 -7.73
N GLY A 93 4.32 -3.84 -7.79
CA GLY A 93 4.08 -5.15 -8.38
C GLY A 93 4.49 -5.18 -9.86
N PHE A 94 4.05 -4.24 -10.66
CA PHE A 94 4.45 -4.13 -12.07
C PHE A 94 5.96 -3.83 -12.23
N TYR A 95 6.51 -2.93 -11.40
CA TYR A 95 7.96 -2.65 -11.43
C TYR A 95 8.79 -3.90 -11.17
N SER A 96 8.35 -4.75 -10.25
CA SER A 96 9.05 -5.98 -9.85
C SER A 96 9.00 -7.09 -10.91
N GLN A 97 8.14 -6.96 -11.93
CA GLN A 97 8.05 -7.96 -13.00
C GLN A 97 9.17 -7.77 -14.02
N PRO A 98 9.78 -8.86 -14.56
CA PRO A 98 10.78 -8.76 -15.61
C PRO A 98 10.14 -8.17 -16.88
N ALA A 99 10.80 -7.16 -17.46
CA ALA A 99 10.38 -6.54 -18.69
C ALA A 99 10.58 -7.51 -19.90
N ARG A 100 9.51 -7.90 -20.56
CA ARG A 100 9.55 -8.73 -21.78
C ARG A 100 8.89 -8.01 -22.95
N GLY A 101 9.64 -7.88 -24.06
CA GLY A 101 9.15 -7.37 -25.34
C GLY A 101 8.98 -5.83 -25.41
N ARG A 102 8.54 -5.34 -26.59
CA ARG A 102 8.29 -3.92 -26.87
C ARG A 102 7.09 -3.35 -26.07
N SER A 103 6.22 -4.20 -25.54
CA SER A 103 4.99 -3.81 -24.82
C SER A 103 5.15 -3.79 -23.29
N ALA A 104 6.37 -3.68 -22.77
CA ALA A 104 6.65 -3.77 -21.32
C ALA A 104 5.89 -2.72 -20.47
N ILE A 105 5.41 -1.63 -21.06
CA ILE A 105 4.73 -0.51 -20.39
C ILE A 105 3.23 -0.43 -20.72
N GLY A 106 2.80 -0.96 -21.85
CA GLY A 106 1.41 -0.80 -22.33
C GLY A 106 0.37 -1.33 -21.33
N VAL A 107 0.53 -2.59 -20.87
CA VAL A 107 -0.39 -3.19 -19.90
C VAL A 107 -0.34 -2.48 -18.55
N PRO A 108 0.84 -2.18 -17.94
CA PRO A 108 0.92 -1.39 -16.71
C PRO A 108 0.27 -0.01 -16.80
N MET A 109 0.39 0.69 -17.94
CA MET A 109 -0.22 2.02 -18.11
C MET A 109 -1.73 1.93 -18.38
N ALA A 110 -2.20 0.94 -19.10
CA ALA A 110 -3.65 0.67 -19.24
C ALA A 110 -4.28 0.34 -17.89
N CYS A 111 -3.61 -0.50 -17.10
CA CYS A 111 -4.02 -0.80 -15.73
C CYS A 111 -4.03 0.47 -14.85
N PHE A 112 -3.01 1.33 -14.95
CA PHE A 112 -2.94 2.62 -14.27
C PHE A 112 -4.13 3.52 -14.62
N ALA A 113 -4.44 3.68 -15.91
CA ALA A 113 -5.56 4.50 -16.36
C ALA A 113 -6.90 3.97 -15.82
N LEU A 114 -7.14 2.66 -15.92
CA LEU A 114 -8.36 2.03 -15.40
C LEU A 114 -8.48 2.19 -13.89
N TRP A 115 -7.40 1.91 -13.15
CA TRP A 115 -7.37 2.00 -11.71
C TRP A 115 -7.65 3.41 -11.20
N THR A 116 -6.90 4.40 -11.70
CA THR A 116 -7.04 5.80 -11.26
C THR A 116 -8.38 6.40 -11.65
N SER A 117 -8.90 6.05 -12.84
CA SER A 117 -10.25 6.47 -13.27
C SER A 117 -11.32 5.83 -12.41
N GLY A 118 -11.18 4.53 -12.06
CA GLY A 118 -12.09 3.82 -11.17
C GLY A 118 -12.19 4.52 -9.81
N VAL A 119 -11.06 4.76 -9.15
CA VAL A 119 -11.02 5.46 -7.86
C VAL A 119 -11.61 6.87 -7.94
N ALA A 120 -11.31 7.63 -9.00
CA ALA A 120 -11.86 8.97 -9.18
C ALA A 120 -13.39 8.94 -9.36
N MET A 121 -13.92 8.05 -10.21
CA MET A 121 -15.36 7.88 -10.42
C MET A 121 -16.08 7.50 -9.12
N ARG A 122 -15.50 6.60 -8.31
CA ARG A 122 -16.04 6.24 -6.99
C ARG A 122 -16.14 7.46 -6.09
N TRP A 123 -15.08 8.28 -6.04
CA TRP A 123 -15.05 9.47 -5.22
C TRP A 123 -16.14 10.48 -5.64
N PHE A 124 -16.31 10.76 -6.93
CA PHE A 124 -17.35 11.65 -7.45
C PHE A 124 -18.76 11.13 -7.13
N ALA A 125 -18.98 9.83 -7.29
CA ALA A 125 -20.26 9.20 -6.94
C ALA A 125 -20.58 9.33 -5.44
N ASN A 126 -19.60 9.08 -4.57
CA ASN A 126 -19.82 9.08 -3.11
C ASN A 126 -19.93 10.50 -2.54
N ILE A 127 -19.15 11.47 -3.03
CA ILE A 127 -19.08 12.82 -2.43
C ILE A 127 -20.14 13.75 -2.99
N TYR A 128 -20.32 13.77 -4.31
CA TYR A 128 -21.26 14.68 -4.98
C TYR A 128 -22.58 14.01 -5.37
N GLY A 129 -22.67 12.69 -5.30
CA GLY A 129 -23.84 11.95 -5.74
C GLY A 129 -24.07 12.03 -7.26
N TRP A 130 -23.07 12.45 -8.06
CA TRP A 130 -23.20 12.60 -9.52
C TRP A 130 -23.44 11.24 -10.16
N ASP A 131 -24.55 11.11 -10.88
CA ASP A 131 -24.93 9.89 -11.62
C ASP A 131 -24.43 8.59 -10.97
N TRP A 132 -24.49 8.53 -9.65
CA TRP A 132 -23.87 7.47 -8.86
C TRP A 132 -24.33 6.07 -9.29
N ARG A 133 -25.57 5.97 -9.81
CA ARG A 133 -26.09 4.70 -10.34
C ARG A 133 -25.30 4.19 -11.54
N ALA A 134 -24.72 5.07 -12.35
CA ALA A 134 -23.82 4.72 -13.45
C ALA A 134 -22.36 4.67 -13.01
N LEU A 135 -21.92 5.65 -12.22
CA LEU A 135 -20.52 5.80 -11.83
C LEU A 135 -20.03 4.68 -10.90
N LEU A 136 -20.87 4.16 -9.98
CA LEU A 136 -20.46 3.08 -9.06
C LEU A 136 -20.09 1.78 -9.81
N PRO A 137 -20.95 1.20 -10.65
CA PRO A 137 -20.61 -0.02 -11.38
C PRO A 137 -19.47 0.19 -12.39
N LEU A 138 -19.40 1.38 -13.04
CA LEU A 138 -18.28 1.72 -13.93
C LEU A 138 -16.95 1.79 -13.17
N SER A 139 -16.93 2.47 -12.02
CA SER A 139 -15.77 2.55 -11.13
C SER A 139 -15.28 1.16 -10.75
N ALA A 140 -16.16 0.36 -10.16
CA ALA A 140 -15.83 -0.98 -9.70
C ALA A 140 -15.44 -1.92 -10.85
N GLY A 141 -16.05 -1.75 -12.04
CA GLY A 141 -15.68 -2.47 -13.26
C GLY A 141 -14.27 -2.13 -13.76
N CYS A 142 -13.89 -0.85 -13.74
CA CYS A 142 -12.54 -0.41 -14.07
C CYS A 142 -11.50 -0.98 -13.10
N GLU A 143 -11.79 -0.97 -11.79
CA GLU A 143 -10.91 -1.53 -10.77
C GLU A 143 -10.76 -3.04 -10.90
N LEU A 144 -11.86 -3.76 -11.12
CA LEU A 144 -11.86 -5.20 -11.35
C LEU A 144 -11.02 -5.54 -12.59
N LEU A 145 -11.24 -4.84 -13.71
CA LEU A 145 -10.48 -5.05 -14.94
C LEU A 145 -8.99 -4.76 -14.73
N ALA A 146 -8.64 -3.71 -14.00
CA ALA A 146 -7.25 -3.40 -13.66
C ALA A 146 -6.58 -4.54 -12.88
N VAL A 147 -7.25 -5.10 -11.87
CA VAL A 147 -6.73 -6.25 -11.10
C VAL A 147 -6.62 -7.49 -11.98
N MET A 148 -7.58 -7.77 -12.85
CA MET A 148 -7.51 -8.90 -13.79
C MET A 148 -6.35 -8.76 -14.77
N LEU A 149 -6.10 -7.56 -15.30
CA LEU A 149 -4.93 -7.28 -16.14
C LEU A 149 -3.61 -7.46 -15.38
N PHE A 150 -3.55 -7.03 -14.13
CA PHE A 150 -2.39 -7.24 -13.26
C PHE A 150 -2.12 -8.74 -13.05
N LEU A 151 -3.15 -9.53 -12.74
CA LEU A 151 -3.04 -10.98 -12.55
C LEU A 151 -2.62 -11.68 -13.84
N ALA A 152 -3.22 -11.32 -14.97
CA ALA A 152 -2.86 -11.87 -16.27
C ALA A 152 -1.41 -11.55 -16.68
N ALA A 153 -0.93 -10.34 -16.38
CA ALA A 153 0.46 -9.98 -16.59
C ALA A 153 1.40 -10.77 -15.65
N SER A 154 1.02 -10.94 -14.40
CA SER A 154 1.80 -11.68 -13.39
C SER A 154 1.86 -13.19 -13.68
N SER A 155 0.79 -13.80 -14.16
CA SER A 155 0.71 -15.25 -14.45
C SER A 155 1.59 -15.69 -15.63
N LYS A 156 1.86 -14.79 -16.59
CA LYS A 156 2.78 -15.06 -17.70
C LYS A 156 4.24 -15.21 -17.28
N HIS A 157 4.56 -14.90 -16.05
CA HIS A 157 5.89 -15.04 -15.47
C HIS A 157 6.06 -16.43 -14.86
N ARG A 158 6.04 -17.48 -15.72
CA ARG A 158 6.38 -18.83 -15.29
C ARG A 158 7.78 -18.83 -14.68
N MET A 159 7.93 -19.55 -13.57
CA MET A 159 9.26 -19.84 -13.02
C MET A 159 10.19 -20.32 -14.12
N PRO A 160 11.49 -19.97 -14.09
CA PRO A 160 12.46 -20.55 -15.01
C PRO A 160 12.33 -22.08 -14.98
N GLU A 161 12.27 -22.72 -16.16
CA GLU A 161 12.26 -24.16 -16.26
C GLU A 161 13.40 -24.72 -15.40
N ALA A 162 13.08 -25.69 -14.57
CA ALA A 162 14.07 -26.36 -13.77
C ALA A 162 15.10 -26.95 -14.72
N GLN A 163 16.38 -26.64 -14.50
CA GLN A 163 17.46 -27.25 -15.29
C GLN A 163 17.35 -28.77 -15.21
N PRO A 164 17.52 -29.49 -16.34
CA PRO A 164 17.47 -30.94 -16.35
C PRO A 164 18.40 -31.50 -15.27
N GLY A 165 17.89 -32.25 -14.31
CA GLY A 165 18.64 -32.82 -13.20
C GLY A 165 18.33 -32.21 -11.81
N GLN A 166 17.64 -31.07 -11.70
CA GLN A 166 17.19 -30.54 -10.41
C GLN A 166 15.69 -30.85 -10.14
N SER A 167 15.39 -32.09 -9.84
CA SER A 167 14.04 -32.52 -9.44
C SER A 167 13.73 -32.30 -7.96
N ALA A 168 14.31 -31.32 -7.30
CA ALA A 168 13.88 -30.91 -6.00
C ALA A 168 12.57 -30.13 -6.15
N LYS A 169 11.44 -30.66 -5.70
CA LYS A 169 10.16 -29.94 -5.52
C LYS A 169 10.47 -28.64 -4.75
N ARG A 170 10.67 -27.54 -5.48
CA ARG A 170 10.98 -26.22 -4.89
C ARG A 170 9.74 -25.76 -4.13
N ARG A 171 9.73 -26.03 -2.83
CA ARG A 171 8.63 -25.57 -1.95
C ARG A 171 8.54 -24.04 -2.06
N MET A 172 7.34 -23.54 -2.33
CA MET A 172 7.07 -22.10 -2.35
C MET A 172 7.47 -21.48 -1.00
N GLU A 173 8.23 -20.39 -1.04
CA GLU A 173 8.65 -19.68 0.17
C GLU A 173 7.43 -19.06 0.86
N LEU A 174 7.36 -19.12 2.18
CA LEU A 174 6.18 -18.69 2.96
C LEU A 174 5.81 -17.22 2.75
N TRP A 175 6.81 -16.35 2.52
CA TRP A 175 6.52 -14.95 2.20
C TRP A 175 5.72 -14.81 0.90
N MET A 176 6.00 -15.65 -0.08
CA MET A 176 5.28 -15.67 -1.36
C MET A 176 3.85 -16.19 -1.18
N VAL A 177 3.66 -17.22 -0.35
CA VAL A 177 2.31 -17.70 0.03
C VAL A 177 1.50 -16.57 0.65
N SER A 178 2.10 -15.80 1.57
CA SER A 178 1.45 -14.65 2.20
C SER A 178 1.02 -13.58 1.19
N VAL A 179 1.90 -13.21 0.25
CA VAL A 179 1.58 -12.24 -0.81
C VAL A 179 0.49 -12.77 -1.74
N LEU A 180 0.50 -14.06 -2.08
CA LEU A 180 -0.56 -14.67 -2.89
C LEU A 180 -1.91 -14.69 -2.17
N LEU A 181 -1.94 -14.97 -0.87
CA LEU A 181 -3.16 -14.87 -0.05
C LEU A 181 -3.70 -13.44 -0.05
N GLY A 182 -2.83 -12.44 0.15
CA GLY A 182 -3.25 -11.05 0.06
C GLY A 182 -3.74 -10.65 -1.34
N THR A 183 -3.12 -11.17 -2.39
CA THR A 183 -3.59 -10.96 -3.78
C THR A 183 -4.96 -11.61 -4.02
N ALA A 184 -5.19 -12.79 -3.47
CA ALA A 184 -6.50 -13.45 -3.50
C ALA A 184 -7.55 -12.63 -2.72
N GLY A 185 -7.18 -12.09 -1.56
CA GLY A 185 -8.02 -11.18 -0.77
C GLY A 185 -8.41 -9.91 -1.54
N LEU A 186 -7.45 -9.27 -2.22
CA LEU A 186 -7.73 -8.12 -3.10
C LEU A 186 -8.69 -8.52 -4.22
N THR A 187 -8.45 -9.66 -4.86
CA THR A 187 -9.31 -10.15 -5.95
C THR A 187 -10.74 -10.40 -5.45
N ALA A 188 -10.89 -11.03 -4.28
CA ALA A 188 -12.21 -11.22 -3.65
C ALA A 188 -12.86 -9.86 -3.31
N ALA A 189 -12.10 -8.91 -2.79
CA ALA A 189 -12.61 -7.58 -2.45
C ALA A 189 -13.09 -6.79 -3.68
N VAL A 190 -12.35 -6.81 -4.80
CA VAL A 190 -12.80 -6.08 -6.02
C VAL A 190 -14.00 -6.77 -6.69
N ILE A 191 -14.09 -8.10 -6.64
CA ILE A 191 -15.27 -8.83 -7.11
C ILE A 191 -16.49 -8.47 -6.24
N PHE A 192 -16.34 -8.51 -4.91
CA PHE A 192 -17.38 -8.12 -3.97
C PHE A 192 -17.83 -6.67 -4.22
N ASN A 193 -16.86 -5.73 -4.31
CA ASN A 193 -17.14 -4.32 -4.63
C ASN A 193 -17.93 -4.17 -5.93
N PHE A 194 -17.57 -4.90 -6.99
CA PHE A 194 -18.26 -4.82 -8.28
C PHE A 194 -19.70 -5.32 -8.16
N ILE A 195 -19.92 -6.47 -7.55
CA ILE A 195 -21.27 -7.04 -7.36
C ILE A 195 -22.15 -6.06 -6.56
N GLU A 196 -21.65 -5.56 -5.44
CA GLU A 196 -22.40 -4.63 -4.58
C GLU A 196 -22.68 -3.29 -5.27
N CYS A 197 -21.73 -2.75 -6.03
CA CYS A 197 -21.96 -1.53 -6.81
C CYS A 197 -23.04 -1.72 -7.89
N VAL A 198 -23.10 -2.89 -8.54
CA VAL A 198 -24.17 -3.22 -9.50
C VAL A 198 -25.52 -3.35 -8.77
N VAL A 199 -25.58 -4.07 -7.64
CA VAL A 199 -26.80 -4.21 -6.84
C VAL A 199 -27.30 -2.86 -6.36
N LEU A 200 -26.42 -2.00 -5.84
CA LEU A 200 -26.77 -0.65 -5.40
C LEU A 200 -27.28 0.21 -6.56
N SER A 201 -26.68 0.12 -7.73
CA SER A 201 -27.11 0.92 -8.88
C SER A 201 -28.56 0.63 -9.30
N VAL A 202 -29.02 -0.62 -9.10
CA VAL A 202 -30.39 -1.05 -9.44
C VAL A 202 -31.35 -0.84 -8.29
N HIS A 203 -30.98 -1.21 -7.08
CA HIS A 203 -31.89 -1.33 -5.93
C HIS A 203 -31.60 -0.33 -4.80
N GLY A 204 -30.43 0.32 -4.79
CA GLY A 204 -30.01 1.20 -3.70
C GLY A 204 -30.75 2.53 -3.70
N SER A 205 -30.85 3.14 -2.51
CA SER A 205 -31.36 4.51 -2.29
C SER A 205 -30.25 5.54 -2.15
N THR A 206 -29.03 5.10 -1.80
CA THR A 206 -27.85 5.95 -1.57
C THR A 206 -26.61 5.29 -2.17
N PRO A 207 -25.55 6.05 -2.51
CA PRO A 207 -24.29 5.50 -3.05
C PRO A 207 -23.40 4.89 -1.96
N SER A 208 -23.96 4.26 -0.93
CA SER A 208 -23.22 3.64 0.16
C SER A 208 -23.68 2.20 0.42
N PHE A 209 -22.75 1.35 0.82
CA PHE A 209 -23.06 -0.03 1.15
C PHE A 209 -23.94 -0.13 2.41
N PRO A 210 -24.86 -1.11 2.48
CA PRO A 210 -25.47 -1.49 3.74
C PRO A 210 -24.40 -1.84 4.78
N HIS A 211 -24.58 -1.40 6.03
CA HIS A 211 -23.56 -1.55 7.08
C HIS A 211 -23.01 -2.99 7.21
N SER A 212 -23.88 -3.99 7.14
CA SER A 212 -23.48 -5.41 7.26
C SER A 212 -22.58 -5.87 6.11
N LEU A 213 -22.77 -5.33 4.91
CA LEU A 213 -21.94 -5.64 3.73
C LEU A 213 -20.63 -4.84 3.76
N ASP A 214 -20.68 -3.57 4.17
CA ASP A 214 -19.48 -2.76 4.38
C ASP A 214 -18.50 -3.41 5.37
N GLN A 215 -19.00 -3.97 6.48
CA GLN A 215 -18.16 -4.69 7.44
C GLN A 215 -17.42 -5.88 6.81
N LYS A 216 -18.08 -6.68 5.98
CA LYS A 216 -17.48 -7.82 5.26
C LYS A 216 -16.45 -7.36 4.24
N TYR A 217 -16.74 -6.26 3.53
CA TYR A 217 -15.84 -5.64 2.60
C TYR A 217 -14.55 -5.14 3.28
N LEU A 218 -14.69 -4.48 4.42
CA LEU A 218 -13.56 -4.00 5.22
C LEU A 218 -12.70 -5.14 5.78
N VAL A 219 -13.30 -6.28 6.12
CA VAL A 219 -12.55 -7.50 6.50
C VAL A 219 -11.71 -8.00 5.33
N LEU A 220 -12.28 -8.08 4.12
CA LEU A 220 -11.55 -8.49 2.92
C LEU A 220 -10.39 -7.54 2.62
N LEU A 221 -10.61 -6.23 2.72
CA LEU A 221 -9.57 -5.22 2.44
C LEU A 221 -8.48 -5.16 3.51
N GLY A 222 -8.86 -5.15 4.79
CA GLY A 222 -7.90 -5.02 5.89
C GLY A 222 -7.13 -6.31 6.12
N TRP A 223 -7.85 -7.34 6.55
CA TRP A 223 -7.25 -8.62 6.95
C TRP A 223 -7.04 -9.56 5.77
N GLY A 224 -7.92 -9.58 4.77
CA GLY A 224 -7.77 -10.46 3.61
C GLY A 224 -6.70 -10.00 2.61
N PHE A 225 -6.52 -8.70 2.41
CA PHE A 225 -5.58 -8.14 1.44
C PHE A 225 -4.36 -7.51 2.09
N LEU A 226 -4.57 -6.44 2.86
CA LEU A 226 -3.48 -5.56 3.32
C LEU A 226 -2.52 -6.30 4.26
N VAL A 227 -3.06 -6.98 5.27
CA VAL A 227 -2.27 -7.64 6.31
C VAL A 227 -1.38 -8.75 5.73
N PRO A 228 -1.87 -9.72 4.95
CA PRO A 228 -1.01 -10.76 4.38
C PRO A 228 0.05 -10.22 3.42
N VAL A 229 -0.24 -9.17 2.64
CA VAL A 229 0.76 -8.54 1.76
C VAL A 229 1.89 -7.96 2.59
N VAL A 230 1.58 -7.18 3.64
CA VAL A 230 2.60 -6.59 4.52
C VAL A 230 3.39 -7.66 5.25
N TRP A 231 2.75 -8.72 5.75
CA TRP A 231 3.44 -9.84 6.41
C TRP A 231 4.41 -10.56 5.47
N GLY A 232 4.01 -10.79 4.22
CA GLY A 232 4.87 -11.42 3.22
C GLY A 232 6.15 -10.62 2.96
N PHE A 233 6.00 -9.31 2.69
CA PHE A 233 7.16 -8.44 2.49
C PHE A 233 8.01 -8.31 3.76
N SER A 234 7.41 -8.26 4.95
CA SER A 234 8.12 -8.24 6.23
C SER A 234 8.94 -9.51 6.43
N ALA A 235 8.37 -10.68 6.18
CA ALA A 235 9.07 -11.95 6.28
C ALA A 235 10.24 -12.06 5.30
N ARG A 236 10.12 -11.44 4.12
CA ARG A 236 11.17 -11.43 3.09
C ARG A 236 12.35 -10.52 3.47
N TRP A 237 12.07 -9.32 4.05
CA TRP A 237 13.09 -8.27 4.11
C TRP A 237 13.56 -7.89 5.52
N PHE A 238 12.76 -8.11 6.58
CA PHE A 238 13.09 -7.58 7.91
C PHE A 238 14.33 -8.19 8.52
N HIS A 239 14.56 -9.48 8.34
CA HIS A 239 15.79 -10.11 8.83
C HIS A 239 17.05 -9.43 8.28
N ALA A 240 17.02 -8.98 7.03
CA ALA A 240 18.13 -8.25 6.42
C ALA A 240 18.19 -6.78 6.82
N PHE A 241 17.03 -6.11 6.98
CA PHE A 241 16.98 -4.68 7.30
C PHE A 241 17.30 -4.40 8.76
N LEU A 242 16.81 -5.24 9.66
CA LEU A 242 16.97 -5.08 11.10
C LEU A 242 18.16 -5.87 11.67
N ALA A 243 18.87 -6.63 10.84
CA ALA A 243 19.96 -7.53 11.24
C ALA A 243 19.51 -8.52 12.34
N ILE A 244 18.34 -9.12 12.20
CA ILE A 244 17.77 -10.13 13.09
C ILE A 244 17.71 -11.49 12.40
N SER A 245 17.38 -12.55 13.15
CA SER A 245 17.25 -13.89 12.58
C SER A 245 16.08 -13.99 11.61
N LYS A 246 16.13 -14.98 10.71
CA LYS A 246 15.03 -15.29 9.80
C LYS A 246 13.75 -15.60 10.57
N PRO A 247 12.57 -15.34 9.98
CA PRO A 247 11.29 -15.66 10.62
C PRO A 247 11.16 -17.14 10.99
N ASP A 248 10.46 -17.41 12.09
CA ASP A 248 10.07 -18.77 12.44
C ASP A 248 8.97 -19.26 11.50
N ALA A 249 9.29 -20.28 10.72
CA ALA A 249 8.39 -20.78 9.68
C ALA A 249 7.13 -21.47 10.23
N ARG A 250 7.17 -22.02 11.44
CA ARG A 250 5.99 -22.68 12.06
C ARG A 250 5.02 -21.61 12.53
N LEU A 251 5.50 -20.66 13.32
CA LEU A 251 4.68 -19.54 13.79
C LEU A 251 4.13 -18.69 12.64
N PHE A 252 4.91 -18.49 11.57
CA PHE A 252 4.43 -17.75 10.39
C PHE A 252 3.27 -18.47 9.69
N ARG A 253 3.36 -19.80 9.52
CA ARG A 253 2.26 -20.60 8.98
C ARG A 253 1.02 -20.54 9.88
N THR A 254 1.20 -20.66 11.20
CA THR A 254 0.09 -20.54 12.16
C THR A 254 -0.57 -19.17 12.04
N ALA A 255 0.20 -18.08 11.95
CA ALA A 255 -0.35 -16.74 11.76
C ALA A 255 -1.19 -16.63 10.47
N LEU A 256 -0.70 -17.15 9.33
CA LEU A 256 -1.45 -17.17 8.08
C LEU A 256 -2.73 -18.00 8.15
N LEU A 257 -2.70 -19.16 8.81
CA LEU A 257 -3.90 -20.00 8.98
C LEU A 257 -4.94 -19.32 9.86
N LEU A 258 -4.52 -18.67 10.95
CA LEU A 258 -5.40 -17.89 11.82
C LEU A 258 -6.03 -16.71 11.08
N ASP A 259 -5.25 -15.99 10.27
CA ASP A 259 -5.74 -14.87 9.46
C ASP A 259 -6.77 -15.33 8.42
N VAL A 260 -6.47 -16.36 7.64
CA VAL A 260 -7.41 -16.92 6.65
C VAL A 260 -8.70 -17.40 7.33
N ALA A 261 -8.59 -18.13 8.44
CA ALA A 261 -9.76 -18.56 9.20
C ALA A 261 -10.56 -17.37 9.73
N GLY A 262 -9.88 -16.32 10.21
CA GLY A 262 -10.49 -15.06 10.63
C GLY A 262 -11.25 -14.35 9.51
N VAL A 263 -10.67 -14.28 8.31
CA VAL A 263 -11.32 -13.70 7.13
C VAL A 263 -12.59 -14.50 6.77
N LEU A 264 -12.51 -15.82 6.74
CA LEU A 264 -13.67 -16.68 6.46
C LEU A 264 -14.78 -16.48 7.50
N CYS A 265 -14.43 -16.44 8.80
CA CYS A 265 -15.38 -16.12 9.87
C CYS A 265 -16.00 -14.73 9.71
N GLY A 266 -15.19 -13.72 9.41
CA GLY A 266 -15.68 -12.34 9.27
C GLY A 266 -16.64 -12.16 8.09
N VAL A 267 -16.32 -12.75 6.93
CA VAL A 267 -17.19 -12.73 5.75
C VAL A 267 -18.48 -13.53 5.97
N SER A 268 -18.42 -14.63 6.72
CA SER A 268 -19.62 -15.38 7.10
C SER A 268 -20.50 -14.69 8.15
N GLY A 269 -20.04 -13.57 8.74
CA GLY A 269 -20.77 -12.81 9.75
C GLY A 269 -20.46 -13.21 11.20
N TRP A 270 -19.52 -14.14 11.44
CA TRP A 270 -19.11 -14.50 12.80
C TRP A 270 -18.00 -13.58 13.32
N ALA A 271 -18.37 -12.31 13.62
CA ALA A 271 -17.45 -11.25 13.99
C ALA A 271 -16.60 -11.59 15.23
N LYS A 272 -17.20 -12.17 16.29
CA LYS A 272 -16.48 -12.53 17.52
C LYS A 272 -15.36 -13.55 17.26
N GLY A 273 -15.63 -14.59 16.49
CA GLY A 273 -14.63 -15.57 16.10
C GLY A 273 -13.54 -14.97 15.22
N ALA A 274 -13.93 -14.15 14.25
CA ALA A 274 -12.99 -13.46 13.37
C ALA A 274 -11.97 -12.61 14.14
N THR A 275 -12.44 -11.77 15.06
CA THR A 275 -11.57 -10.86 15.81
C THR A 275 -10.59 -11.57 16.73
N ILE A 276 -11.01 -12.67 17.38
CA ILE A 276 -10.12 -13.51 18.20
C ILE A 276 -9.02 -14.13 17.32
N LEU A 277 -9.37 -14.62 16.13
CA LEU A 277 -8.42 -15.21 15.19
C LEU A 277 -7.45 -14.16 14.65
N PHE A 278 -7.90 -12.95 14.33
CA PHE A 278 -7.05 -11.85 13.90
C PHE A 278 -6.08 -11.41 14.99
N ALA A 279 -6.54 -11.24 16.22
CA ALA A 279 -5.67 -10.88 17.35
C ALA A 279 -4.60 -11.96 17.60
N SER A 280 -5.00 -13.23 17.57
CA SER A 280 -4.08 -14.36 17.72
C SER A 280 -3.06 -14.42 16.58
N GLY A 281 -3.49 -14.18 15.34
CA GLY A 281 -2.62 -14.10 14.16
C GLY A 281 -1.62 -12.96 14.23
N ALA A 282 -2.06 -11.77 14.68
CA ALA A 282 -1.21 -10.59 14.88
C ALA A 282 -0.10 -10.84 15.93
N ILE A 283 -0.44 -11.52 17.02
CA ILE A 283 0.53 -11.92 18.03
C ILE A 283 1.51 -12.96 17.46
N ALA A 284 1.00 -13.99 16.81
CA ALA A 284 1.81 -15.06 16.23
C ALA A 284 2.82 -14.55 15.20
N VAL A 285 2.41 -13.61 14.33
CA VAL A 285 3.33 -13.02 13.32
C VAL A 285 4.40 -12.15 13.99
N GLY A 286 4.07 -11.37 15.01
CA GLY A 286 5.03 -10.57 15.76
C GLY A 286 6.17 -11.42 16.35
N PHE A 287 5.82 -12.55 16.95
CA PHE A 287 6.80 -13.52 17.44
C PHE A 287 7.56 -14.22 16.30
N SER A 288 6.87 -14.61 15.25
CA SER A 288 7.47 -15.24 14.08
C SER A 288 8.56 -14.37 13.46
N LEU A 289 8.29 -13.08 13.26
CA LEU A 289 9.23 -12.11 12.68
C LEU A 289 10.38 -11.74 13.61
N ARG A 290 10.35 -12.19 14.86
CA ARG A 290 11.41 -11.96 15.88
C ARG A 290 11.70 -10.47 16.11
N LEU A 291 10.68 -9.62 16.04
CA LEU A 291 10.84 -8.17 16.08
C LEU A 291 11.45 -7.64 17.39
N MET A 292 11.27 -8.36 18.50
CA MET A 292 11.86 -8.02 19.79
C MET A 292 13.28 -8.57 19.99
N GLN A 293 13.80 -9.32 19.02
CA GLN A 293 15.16 -9.84 19.09
C GLN A 293 16.18 -8.70 19.02
N ARG A 294 17.26 -8.81 19.80
CA ARG A 294 18.40 -7.92 19.69
C ARG A 294 19.09 -8.14 18.35
N PRO A 295 19.42 -7.06 17.61
CA PRO A 295 20.15 -7.19 16.34
C PRO A 295 21.49 -7.91 16.52
N HIS A 296 21.85 -8.77 15.59
CA HIS A 296 23.17 -9.43 15.57
C HIS A 296 24.27 -8.52 14.99
N GLY A 297 23.89 -7.37 14.42
CA GLY A 297 24.78 -6.40 13.80
C GLY A 297 24.09 -5.06 13.61
N GLN A 298 24.69 -4.17 12.84
CA GLN A 298 24.07 -2.87 12.56
C GLN A 298 22.90 -3.02 11.57
N ALA A 299 21.76 -2.40 11.90
CA ALA A 299 20.63 -2.29 10.99
C ALA A 299 21.02 -1.52 9.72
N LYS A 300 20.53 -1.94 8.56
CA LYS A 300 20.83 -1.28 7.28
C LYS A 300 20.02 0.02 7.13
N VAL A 301 20.49 1.09 7.76
CA VAL A 301 19.84 2.42 7.77
C VAL A 301 20.47 3.43 6.80
N GLN A 302 21.32 2.96 5.87
CA GLN A 302 21.91 3.87 4.88
C GLN A 302 20.81 4.57 4.05
N GLY A 303 20.92 5.90 3.95
CA GLY A 303 19.98 6.71 3.16
C GLY A 303 18.69 7.10 3.87
N ILE A 304 18.38 6.54 5.06
CA ILE A 304 17.14 6.79 5.83
C ILE A 304 17.47 7.22 7.27
N HIS A 305 16.42 7.61 8.03
CA HIS A 305 16.59 8.02 9.43
C HIS A 305 16.91 6.82 10.34
N PRO A 306 17.80 6.96 11.34
CA PRO A 306 18.20 5.87 12.26
C PRO A 306 17.05 5.26 13.07
N SER A 307 15.96 6.00 13.28
CA SER A 307 14.75 5.51 13.97
C SER A 307 13.94 4.48 13.17
N PHE A 308 14.30 4.18 11.93
CA PHE A 308 13.61 3.20 11.09
C PHE A 308 13.28 1.87 11.81
N PRO A 309 14.23 1.20 12.52
CA PRO A 309 13.92 -0.04 13.21
C PRO A 309 12.88 0.10 14.33
N LEU A 310 12.85 1.27 14.98
CA LEU A 310 11.86 1.56 16.02
C LEU A 310 10.46 1.66 15.43
N PHE A 311 10.28 2.42 14.34
CA PHE A 311 8.97 2.58 13.72
C PHE A 311 8.41 1.28 13.13
N ILE A 312 9.26 0.38 12.64
CA ILE A 312 8.84 -0.98 12.27
C ILE A 312 8.25 -1.74 13.47
N ARG A 313 8.89 -1.66 14.64
CA ARG A 313 8.39 -2.30 15.85
C ARG A 313 7.09 -1.66 16.35
N ILE A 314 7.01 -0.32 16.30
CA ILE A 314 5.79 0.43 16.64
C ILE A 314 4.63 0.01 15.72
N ALA A 315 4.86 -0.12 14.41
CA ALA A 315 3.83 -0.56 13.48
C ALA A 315 3.24 -1.93 13.87
N TYR A 316 4.08 -2.89 14.21
CA TYR A 316 3.60 -4.20 14.68
C TYR A 316 2.97 -4.15 16.09
N GLY A 317 3.38 -3.22 16.93
CA GLY A 317 2.67 -2.88 18.16
C GLY A 317 1.24 -2.43 17.88
N TRP A 318 1.05 -1.55 16.87
CA TRP A 318 -0.27 -1.12 16.43
C TRP A 318 -1.11 -2.26 15.83
N LEU A 319 -0.50 -3.21 15.12
CA LEU A 319 -1.21 -4.40 14.65
C LEU A 319 -1.78 -5.22 15.81
N ALA A 320 -1.00 -5.39 16.89
CA ALA A 320 -1.49 -6.04 18.11
C ALA A 320 -2.63 -5.23 18.76
N VAL A 321 -2.47 -3.90 18.87
CA VAL A 321 -3.53 -3.00 19.37
C VAL A 321 -4.80 -3.12 18.51
N ALA A 322 -4.69 -3.13 17.18
CA ALA A 322 -5.82 -3.32 16.29
C ALA A 322 -6.55 -4.64 16.54
N GLY A 323 -5.81 -5.73 16.72
CA GLY A 323 -6.38 -7.03 17.08
C GLY A 323 -7.12 -7.00 18.43
N PHE A 324 -6.52 -6.46 19.47
CA PHE A 324 -7.16 -6.34 20.79
C PHE A 324 -8.40 -5.42 20.74
N MET A 325 -8.28 -4.27 20.11
CA MET A 325 -9.40 -3.34 19.95
C MET A 325 -10.55 -3.97 19.15
N SER A 326 -10.26 -4.80 18.13
CA SER A 326 -11.30 -5.49 17.38
C SER A 326 -12.03 -6.55 18.23
N VAL A 327 -11.31 -7.26 19.10
CA VAL A 327 -11.93 -8.16 20.08
C VAL A 327 -12.80 -7.37 21.05
N TRP A 328 -12.28 -6.30 21.63
CA TRP A 328 -13.06 -5.45 22.53
C TRP A 328 -14.33 -4.92 21.83
N ALA A 329 -14.20 -4.42 20.61
CA ALA A 329 -15.35 -3.94 19.82
C ALA A 329 -16.40 -5.03 19.59
N ALA A 330 -16.00 -6.25 19.23
CA ALA A 330 -16.92 -7.34 18.95
C ALA A 330 -17.77 -7.78 20.16
N PHE A 331 -17.33 -7.46 21.38
CA PHE A 331 -18.04 -7.84 22.62
C PHE A 331 -18.74 -6.66 23.30
N SER A 332 -18.32 -5.40 23.09
CA SER A 332 -18.71 -4.28 23.95
C SER A 332 -19.02 -2.99 23.20
N ASP A 333 -18.77 -2.90 21.87
CA ASP A 333 -19.02 -1.66 21.13
C ASP A 333 -20.53 -1.45 20.86
N LEU A 334 -21.08 -0.40 21.42
CA LEU A 334 -22.50 -0.04 21.24
C LEU A 334 -22.68 1.09 20.22
N HIS A 335 -21.66 1.93 20.01
CA HIS A 335 -21.76 3.18 19.25
C HIS A 335 -20.79 3.27 18.05
N GLY A 336 -19.98 2.24 17.81
CA GLY A 336 -19.07 2.16 16.67
C GLY A 336 -17.68 2.79 16.89
N GLY A 337 -17.46 3.42 18.07
CA GLY A 337 -16.19 4.08 18.37
C GLY A 337 -15.01 3.14 18.57
N ILE A 338 -15.23 1.97 19.17
CA ILE A 338 -14.17 0.97 19.37
C ILE A 338 -13.80 0.31 18.04
N TRP A 339 -14.79 0.03 17.18
CA TRP A 339 -14.55 -0.44 15.81
C TRP A 339 -13.77 0.58 14.98
N GLY A 340 -14.12 1.88 15.09
CA GLY A 340 -13.39 2.96 14.43
C GLY A 340 -11.94 3.00 14.88
N ALA A 341 -11.69 2.98 16.18
CA ALA A 341 -10.33 2.96 16.76
C ALA A 341 -9.52 1.73 16.31
N SER A 342 -10.13 0.53 16.29
CA SER A 342 -9.50 -0.69 15.78
C SER A 342 -9.04 -0.53 14.33
N ARG A 343 -9.88 0.04 13.45
CA ARG A 343 -9.56 0.29 12.05
C ARG A 343 -8.43 1.28 11.88
N HIS A 344 -8.42 2.37 12.67
CA HIS A 344 -7.34 3.35 12.63
C HIS A 344 -6.02 2.75 13.15
N ALA A 345 -6.05 1.93 14.18
CA ALA A 345 -4.87 1.20 14.63
C ALA A 345 -4.30 0.28 13.53
N LEU A 346 -5.18 -0.40 12.74
CA LEU A 346 -4.77 -1.25 11.63
C LEU A 346 -4.26 -0.44 10.43
N THR A 347 -5.00 0.59 10.01
CA THR A 347 -4.72 1.29 8.75
C THR A 347 -3.68 2.39 8.92
N VAL A 348 -3.80 3.24 9.93
CA VAL A 348 -2.85 4.33 10.21
C VAL A 348 -1.69 3.83 11.08
N GLY A 349 -2.00 3.19 12.20
CA GLY A 349 -1.00 2.71 13.14
C GLY A 349 -0.07 1.66 12.53
N PHE A 350 -0.60 0.64 11.87
CA PHE A 350 0.20 -0.42 11.26
C PHE A 350 0.56 -0.10 9.82
N ALA A 351 -0.43 -0.04 8.90
CA ALA A 351 -0.14 -0.03 7.47
C ALA A 351 0.51 1.28 7.00
N ALA A 352 -0.03 2.46 7.38
CA ALA A 352 0.56 3.73 6.98
C ALA A 352 1.96 3.92 7.60
N THR A 353 2.16 3.52 8.85
CA THR A 353 3.49 3.53 9.48
C THR A 353 4.48 2.65 8.72
N MET A 354 4.06 1.46 8.26
CA MET A 354 4.89 0.60 7.42
C MET A 354 5.26 1.28 6.10
N VAL A 355 4.31 1.93 5.42
CA VAL A 355 4.58 2.66 4.17
C VAL A 355 5.52 3.84 4.42
N PHE A 356 5.31 4.62 5.47
CA PHE A 356 6.13 5.79 5.80
C PHE A 356 7.54 5.41 6.25
N ALA A 357 7.72 4.24 6.86
CA ALA A 357 9.03 3.74 7.25
C ALA A 357 9.77 3.09 6.07
N ILE A 358 9.11 2.21 5.30
CA ILE A 358 9.74 1.43 4.23
C ILE A 358 9.82 2.21 2.92
N GLY A 359 8.80 3.02 2.60
CA GLY A 359 8.73 3.80 1.37
C GLY A 359 9.99 4.64 1.11
N PRO A 360 10.47 5.46 2.05
CA PRO A 360 11.70 6.24 1.90
C PRO A 360 12.96 5.42 1.59
N ARG A 361 12.94 4.13 1.91
CA ARG A 361 14.03 3.22 1.64
C ARG A 361 13.98 2.64 0.22
N ILE A 362 12.79 2.26 -0.25
CA ILE A 362 12.65 1.52 -1.51
C ILE A 362 12.25 2.41 -2.69
N LEU A 363 11.40 3.41 -2.48
CA LEU A 363 10.85 4.24 -3.54
C LEU A 363 11.92 5.01 -4.33
N PRO A 364 12.94 5.65 -3.70
CA PRO A 364 13.97 6.32 -4.47
C PRO A 364 14.70 5.36 -5.41
N HIS A 365 15.11 4.20 -4.89
CA HIS A 365 15.83 3.19 -5.67
C HIS A 365 15.01 2.68 -6.86
N PHE A 366 13.75 2.32 -6.63
CA PHE A 366 12.84 1.87 -7.70
C PHE A 366 12.51 2.98 -8.69
N ALA A 367 12.52 4.24 -8.26
CA ALA A 367 12.37 5.40 -9.12
C ALA A 367 13.68 5.80 -9.84
N GLY A 368 14.74 4.99 -9.79
CA GLY A 368 16.02 5.29 -10.41
C GLY A 368 16.80 6.43 -9.74
N LEU A 369 16.59 6.65 -8.43
CA LEU A 369 17.20 7.72 -7.64
C LEU A 369 18.04 7.14 -6.50
N GLN A 370 19.07 7.90 -6.06
CA GLN A 370 20.04 7.37 -5.09
C GLN A 370 19.48 7.31 -3.66
N ARG A 371 18.69 8.31 -3.23
CA ARG A 371 18.20 8.41 -1.83
C ARG A 371 17.00 9.34 -1.72
N ILE A 372 16.30 9.24 -0.57
CA ILE A 372 15.23 10.17 -0.20
C ILE A 372 15.78 11.58 -0.02
N PHE A 373 14.98 12.60 -0.32
CA PHE A 373 15.37 14.00 -0.21
C PHE A 373 15.80 14.37 1.21
N SER A 374 14.99 14.05 2.22
CA SER A 374 15.29 14.41 3.61
C SER A 374 14.96 13.30 4.61
N ARG A 375 15.98 12.86 5.36
CA ARG A 375 15.81 11.94 6.49
C ARG A 375 15.04 12.58 7.65
N ARG A 376 15.19 13.90 7.87
CA ARG A 376 14.48 14.65 8.92
C ARG A 376 12.99 14.72 8.62
N LEU A 377 12.60 14.98 7.37
CA LEU A 377 11.18 14.94 6.96
C LEU A 377 10.58 13.54 7.11
N MET A 378 11.34 12.48 6.82
CA MET A 378 10.91 11.12 7.10
C MET A 378 10.57 10.92 8.58
N PHE A 379 11.46 11.34 9.48
CA PHE A 379 11.23 11.24 10.93
C PHE A 379 10.04 12.08 11.40
N LEU A 380 9.96 13.34 10.93
CA LEU A 380 8.86 14.24 11.26
C LEU A 380 7.51 13.69 10.81
N GLY A 381 7.41 13.18 9.57
CA GLY A 381 6.19 12.57 9.05
C GLY A 381 5.74 11.37 9.89
N LEU A 382 6.69 10.49 10.26
CA LEU A 382 6.42 9.36 11.15
C LEU A 382 6.00 9.80 12.55
N LEU A 383 6.65 10.81 13.13
CA LEU A 383 6.31 11.32 14.46
C LEU A 383 4.89 11.91 14.49
N LEU A 384 4.55 12.76 13.50
CA LEU A 384 3.21 13.34 13.39
C LEU A 384 2.15 12.25 13.21
N LEU A 385 2.40 11.27 12.35
CA LEU A 385 1.50 10.15 12.13
C LEU A 385 1.25 9.34 13.41
N GLN A 386 2.31 9.04 14.18
CA GLN A 386 2.18 8.31 15.45
C GLN A 386 1.42 9.12 16.50
N THR A 387 1.68 10.43 16.59
CA THR A 387 0.95 11.30 17.51
C THR A 387 -0.54 11.33 17.16
N GLY A 388 -0.87 11.53 15.87
CA GLY A 388 -2.25 11.53 15.39
C GLY A 388 -2.95 10.21 15.67
N CYS A 389 -2.34 9.09 15.28
CA CYS A 389 -2.89 7.75 15.51
C CYS A 389 -3.11 7.46 17.00
N THR A 390 -2.16 7.83 17.88
CA THR A 390 -2.30 7.64 19.34
C THR A 390 -3.49 8.43 19.87
N LEU A 391 -3.59 9.72 19.51
CA LEU A 391 -4.70 10.56 19.91
C LEU A 391 -6.04 10.01 19.38
N ARG A 392 -6.07 9.56 18.13
CA ARG A 392 -7.27 9.02 17.49
C ARG A 392 -7.75 7.75 18.19
N VAL A 393 -6.90 6.75 18.28
CA VAL A 393 -7.24 5.43 18.84
C VAL A 393 -7.62 5.51 20.31
N SER A 394 -7.03 6.44 21.09
CA SER A 394 -7.36 6.62 22.49
C SER A 394 -8.65 7.44 22.69
N SER A 395 -8.86 8.51 21.93
CA SER A 395 -10.00 9.40 22.15
C SER A 395 -11.31 8.90 21.54
N GLU A 396 -11.28 8.11 20.48
CA GLU A 396 -12.48 7.66 19.78
C GLU A 396 -13.39 6.80 20.68
N PRO A 397 -12.91 5.74 21.35
CA PRO A 397 -13.74 5.00 22.30
C PRO A 397 -14.23 5.88 23.46
N LEU A 398 -13.36 6.78 24.00
CA LEU A 398 -13.74 7.65 25.10
C LEU A 398 -14.85 8.63 24.74
N ALA A 399 -14.87 9.10 23.48
CA ALA A 399 -15.90 10.01 22.99
C ALA A 399 -17.23 9.29 22.74
N TYR A 400 -17.19 8.21 21.97
CA TYR A 400 -18.40 7.52 21.50
C TYR A 400 -19.11 6.73 22.60
N GLU A 401 -18.35 6.11 23.53
CA GLU A 401 -18.92 5.41 24.68
C GLU A 401 -19.30 6.35 25.85
N GLY A 402 -19.13 7.68 25.66
CA GLY A 402 -19.56 8.68 26.64
C GLY A 402 -18.67 8.82 27.87
N TYR A 403 -17.47 8.20 27.88
CA TYR A 403 -16.56 8.29 29.02
C TYR A 403 -15.95 9.67 29.22
N SER A 404 -15.83 10.47 28.14
CA SER A 404 -15.23 11.80 28.22
C SER A 404 -15.75 12.73 27.11
N SER A 405 -16.43 13.81 27.48
CA SER A 405 -16.84 14.85 26.55
C SER A 405 -15.64 15.63 25.95
N PHE A 406 -14.53 15.69 26.69
CA PHE A 406 -13.29 16.31 26.18
C PHE A 406 -12.70 15.53 25.01
N ALA A 407 -12.93 14.23 24.93
CA ALA A 407 -12.43 13.38 23.85
C ALA A 407 -12.94 13.83 22.47
N TRP A 408 -14.15 14.40 22.37
CA TRP A 408 -14.65 15.00 21.14
C TRP A 408 -13.79 16.14 20.61
N LYS A 409 -13.17 16.93 21.50
CA LYS A 409 -12.23 18.00 21.11
C LYS A 409 -10.86 17.46 20.66
N VAL A 410 -10.46 16.29 21.15
CA VAL A 410 -9.18 15.66 20.80
C VAL A 410 -9.23 15.04 19.42
N LEU A 411 -10.40 14.55 18.98
CA LEU A 411 -10.56 13.89 17.67
C LEU A 411 -10.10 14.74 16.47
N PRO A 412 -10.53 16.01 16.30
CA PRO A 412 -10.02 16.83 15.19
C PRO A 412 -8.52 17.11 15.29
N VAL A 413 -8.00 17.26 16.51
CA VAL A 413 -6.56 17.47 16.72
C VAL A 413 -5.77 16.25 16.22
N SER A 414 -6.28 15.02 16.46
CA SER A 414 -5.67 13.80 15.93
C SER A 414 -5.60 13.83 14.40
N GLY A 415 -6.70 14.22 13.75
CA GLY A 415 -6.77 14.33 12.29
C GLY A 415 -5.81 15.40 11.72
N MET A 416 -5.57 16.50 12.42
CA MET A 416 -4.58 17.51 12.03
C MET A 416 -3.16 16.93 12.04
N PHE A 417 -2.80 16.15 13.05
CA PHE A 417 -1.49 15.49 13.12
C PHE A 417 -1.33 14.45 12.00
N GLU A 418 -2.35 13.65 11.74
CA GLU A 418 -2.34 12.66 10.64
C GLU A 418 -2.19 13.35 9.28
N LEU A 419 -2.98 14.40 9.02
CA LEU A 419 -2.88 15.19 7.79
C LEU A 419 -1.50 15.83 7.65
N GLY A 420 -0.96 16.42 8.72
CA GLY A 420 0.39 16.96 8.73
C GLY A 420 1.45 15.90 8.40
N GLY A 421 1.34 14.71 8.99
CA GLY A 421 2.23 13.57 8.70
C GLY A 421 2.17 13.14 7.24
N VAL A 422 0.97 13.02 6.69
CA VAL A 422 0.71 12.68 5.27
C VAL A 422 1.30 13.73 4.33
N LEU A 423 1.08 15.02 4.59
CA LEU A 423 1.62 16.09 3.75
C LEU A 423 3.16 16.14 3.79
N VAL A 424 3.76 15.95 4.96
CA VAL A 424 5.23 15.89 5.11
C VAL A 424 5.80 14.68 4.34
N PHE A 425 5.16 13.53 4.42
CA PHE A 425 5.58 12.34 3.66
C PHE A 425 5.44 12.57 2.15
N ALA A 426 4.28 13.06 1.70
CA ALA A 426 4.04 13.35 0.28
C ALA A 426 5.03 14.37 -0.28
N LEU A 427 5.29 15.45 0.47
CA LEU A 427 6.29 16.47 0.11
C LEU A 427 7.69 15.85 0.00
N ASN A 428 8.11 15.04 0.97
CA ASN A 428 9.43 14.41 0.95
C ASN A 428 9.61 13.49 -0.26
N VAL A 429 8.59 12.70 -0.62
CA VAL A 429 8.63 11.84 -1.82
C VAL A 429 8.59 12.68 -3.11
N ALA A 430 7.73 13.71 -3.18
CA ALA A 430 7.66 14.61 -4.33
C ALA A 430 9.00 15.32 -4.58
N LEU A 431 9.62 15.91 -3.54
CA LEU A 431 10.94 16.53 -3.62
C LEU A 431 12.03 15.50 -4.00
N THR A 432 11.89 14.26 -3.56
CA THR A 432 12.79 13.17 -4.00
C THR A 432 12.70 12.96 -5.51
N PHE A 433 11.49 12.91 -6.06
CA PHE A 433 11.28 12.69 -7.50
C PHE A 433 11.69 13.90 -8.35
N MET A 434 11.56 15.12 -7.83
CA MET A 434 11.89 16.35 -8.54
C MET A 434 13.39 16.70 -8.47
N LEU A 435 14.01 16.55 -7.30
CA LEU A 435 15.37 17.05 -7.00
C LEU A 435 16.38 15.91 -6.76
N GLY A 436 15.94 14.66 -6.75
CA GLY A 436 16.80 13.50 -6.48
C GLY A 436 17.82 13.28 -7.60
N ARG A 437 19.05 12.90 -7.22
CA ARG A 437 20.10 12.56 -8.18
C ARG A 437 19.78 11.23 -8.87
N SER A 438 19.78 11.25 -10.22
CA SER A 438 19.57 10.06 -11.03
C SER A 438 20.69 9.02 -10.81
N MET A 439 20.32 7.74 -10.75
CA MET A 439 21.27 6.63 -10.78
C MET A 439 21.86 6.42 -12.19
N PHE A 440 21.20 6.96 -13.23
CA PHE A 440 21.56 6.80 -14.65
C PHE A 440 22.39 7.97 -15.19
N ALA A 441 22.73 8.98 -14.38
CA ALA A 441 23.42 10.21 -14.83
C ALA A 441 24.81 9.97 -15.43
N GLY A 442 25.46 8.85 -15.10
CA GLY A 442 26.78 8.49 -15.66
C GLY A 442 26.72 7.90 -17.08
N THR A 443 25.60 7.33 -17.47
CA THR A 443 25.39 6.78 -18.81
C THR A 443 25.02 7.84 -19.82
N ASP A 444 24.27 8.88 -19.40
CA ASP A 444 23.91 10.02 -20.27
C ASP A 444 25.14 10.89 -20.61
N ALA A 445 26.13 11.00 -19.71
CA ALA A 445 27.37 11.74 -19.96
C ALA A 445 28.30 11.07 -21.01
N GLY A 446 28.23 9.74 -21.11
CA GLY A 446 28.95 8.97 -22.15
C GLY A 446 28.36 9.19 -23.54
N GLU A 447 27.04 9.31 -23.68
CA GLU A 447 26.36 9.59 -24.96
C GLU A 447 26.68 10.98 -25.49
N HIS A 448 26.73 12.00 -24.63
CA HIS A 448 27.11 13.36 -25.04
C HIS A 448 28.60 13.49 -25.39
N ALA A 449 29.47 12.73 -24.74
CA ALA A 449 30.91 12.74 -25.04
C ALA A 449 31.22 12.07 -26.36
N THR A 450 30.55 10.99 -26.72
CA THR A 450 30.67 10.32 -28.03
C THR A 450 30.08 11.16 -29.17
N ALA A 451 28.92 11.78 -28.98
CA ALA A 451 28.31 12.67 -29.99
C ALA A 451 29.15 13.93 -30.27
N TYR A 452 29.90 14.46 -29.28
CA TYR A 452 30.79 15.62 -29.47
C TYR A 452 32.13 15.24 -30.10
N SER A 453 32.58 13.98 -30.00
CA SER A 453 33.81 13.52 -30.66
C SER A 453 33.60 13.19 -32.15
N GLU A 454 32.36 12.96 -32.58
CA GLU A 454 32.00 12.68 -33.99
C GLU A 454 31.77 13.93 -34.83
N THR A 455 31.71 15.14 -34.21
CA THR A 455 31.49 16.42 -34.91
C THR A 455 32.78 17.28 -35.03
N ARG A 456 33.96 16.73 -34.74
CA ARG A 456 35.27 17.28 -35.05
C ARG A 456 36.02 16.32 -36.03
#